data_74baff33b9ca9d4c0c4cfada5394c38a
#
_entry.id   74baff33b9ca9d4c0c4cfada5394c38a
#
_cell.length_a   1.000
_cell.length_b   1.000
_cell.length_c   1.000
_cell.angle_alpha   90.00
_cell.angle_beta   90.00
_cell.angle_gamma   90.00
#
_symmetry.space_group_name_H-M   'P 1'
#
loop_
_entity.id
_entity.type
_entity.pdbx_description
1 polymer ?
#
loop_
_entity_poly.entity_id
_entity_poly.type
_entity_poly.pdbx_seq_one_letter_code
_entity_poly.pdbx_strand_id
1 'polypeptide(L)' 'GSSLELTQADSDRTQAEMRYANALYEMMVAKIELDKALGKIN' A
#
# COMPACT_ATOMS: atom_id res chain seq x y z
N GLY A 1 4.69 26.90 17.48
CA GLY A 1 4.97 25.90 16.63
C GLY A 1 4.01 24.74 16.49
N SER A 2 2.82 24.83 17.09
CA SER A 2 1.92 23.69 17.07
C SER A 2 1.33 23.39 15.69
N SER A 3 1.12 24.42 14.86
CA SER A 3 0.49 24.18 13.56
C SER A 3 1.42 23.47 12.59
N LEU A 4 2.73 23.75 12.64
CA LEU A 4 3.70 23.06 11.82
C LEU A 4 3.84 21.60 12.27
N GLU A 5 3.88 21.37 13.56
CA GLU A 5 3.95 20.02 14.10
C GLU A 5 2.70 19.23 13.76
N LEU A 6 1.55 19.85 13.83
CA LEU A 6 0.29 19.20 13.49
C LEU A 6 0.26 18.83 12.00
N THR A 7 0.70 19.74 11.14
CA THR A 7 0.76 19.49 9.72
C THR A 7 1.72 18.35 9.41
N GLN A 8 2.87 18.31 10.08
CA GLN A 8 3.85 17.25 9.88
C GLN A 8 3.30 15.90 10.32
N ALA A 9 2.63 15.88 11.48
CA ALA A 9 2.03 14.64 11.98
C ALA A 9 0.95 14.14 11.03
N ASP A 10 0.14 15.01 10.48
CA ASP A 10 -0.90 14.66 9.54
C ASP A 10 -0.29 14.11 8.24
N SER A 11 0.76 14.76 7.75
CA SER A 11 1.47 14.29 6.56
C SER A 11 2.08 12.91 6.77
N ASP A 12 2.71 12.69 7.93
CA ASP A 12 3.30 11.40 8.26
C ASP A 12 2.24 10.31 8.30
N ARG A 13 1.09 10.62 8.88
CA ARG A 13 -0.02 9.68 8.95
C ARG A 13 -0.53 9.33 7.55
N THR A 14 -0.70 10.33 6.71
CA THR A 14 -1.16 10.12 5.34
C THR A 14 -0.19 9.26 4.57
N GLN A 15 1.12 9.49 4.71
CA GLN A 15 2.12 8.67 4.05
C GLN A 15 2.08 7.23 4.53
N ALA A 16 1.91 7.03 5.83
CA ALA A 16 1.81 5.68 6.38
C ALA A 16 0.59 4.94 5.83
N GLU A 17 -0.53 5.64 5.74
CA GLU A 17 -1.75 5.06 5.17
C GLU A 17 -1.56 4.69 3.70
N MET A 18 -0.88 5.54 2.95
CA MET A 18 -0.60 5.26 1.54
C MET A 18 0.31 4.07 1.36
N ARG A 19 1.33 3.93 2.22
CA ARG A 19 2.23 2.78 2.17
C ARG A 19 1.49 1.50 2.48
N TYR A 20 0.59 1.55 3.44
CA TYR A 20 -0.23 0.40 3.79
C TYR A 20 -1.12 -0.01 2.63
N ALA A 21 -1.80 0.95 2.03
CA ALA A 21 -2.67 0.68 0.89
C ALA A 21 -1.88 0.12 -0.29
N ASN A 22 -0.70 0.67 -0.57
CA ASN A 22 0.16 0.18 -1.64
C ASN A 22 0.63 -1.25 -1.38
N ALA A 23 0.96 -1.56 -0.14
CA ALA A 23 1.39 -2.92 0.22
C ALA A 23 0.26 -3.93 0.01
N LEU A 24 -0.96 -3.56 0.38
CA LEU A 24 -2.12 -4.41 0.14
C LEU A 24 -2.37 -4.60 -1.35
N TYR A 25 -2.23 -3.54 -2.12
CA TYR A 25 -2.40 -3.61 -3.57
C TYR A 25 -1.36 -4.54 -4.19
N GLU A 26 -0.11 -4.41 -3.78
CA GLU A 26 0.97 -5.26 -4.29
C GLU A 26 0.73 -6.73 -3.95
N MET A 27 0.23 -7.00 -2.75
CA MET A 27 -0.12 -8.35 -2.36
C MET A 27 -1.22 -8.92 -3.25
N MET A 28 -2.24 -8.13 -3.54
CA MET A 28 -3.32 -8.55 -4.42
C MET A 28 -2.81 -8.85 -5.82
N VAL A 29 -1.98 -7.96 -6.36
CA VAL A 29 -1.43 -8.15 -7.71
C VAL A 29 -0.57 -9.40 -7.75
N ALA A 30 0.26 -9.61 -6.75
CA ALA A 30 1.12 -10.79 -6.70
C ALA A 30 0.29 -12.08 -6.65
N LYS A 31 -0.79 -12.05 -5.90
CA LYS A 31 -1.68 -13.21 -5.81
C LYS A 31 -2.35 -13.50 -7.15
N ILE A 32 -2.82 -12.46 -7.83
CA ILE A 32 -3.44 -12.61 -9.14
C ILE A 32 -2.44 -13.16 -10.15
N GLU A 33 -1.22 -12.66 -10.14
CA GLU A 33 -0.18 -13.14 -11.03
C GLU A 33 0.17 -14.60 -10.77
N LEU A 34 0.21 -14.98 -9.51
CA LEU A 34 0.46 -16.36 -9.14
C LEU A 34 -0.68 -17.27 -9.63
N ASP A 35 -1.90 -16.83 -9.44
CA ASP A 35 -3.07 -17.59 -9.91
C ASP A 35 -3.05 -17.75 -11.42
N LYS A 36 -2.68 -16.71 -12.14
CA LYS A 36 -2.57 -16.78 -13.60
C LYS A 36 -1.48 -17.75 -14.02
N ALA A 37 -0.36 -17.72 -13.34
CA ALA A 37 0.74 -18.63 -13.66
C ALA A 37 0.33 -20.08 -13.44
N LEU A 38 -0.39 -20.36 -12.37
CA LEU A 38 -0.88 -21.69 -12.08
C LEU A 38 -1.95 -22.12 -13.08
N GLY A 39 -2.80 -21.17 -13.49
CA GLY A 39 -3.83 -21.45 -14.48
C GLY A 39 -3.29 -21.76 -15.86
N LYS A 40 -2.13 -21.23 -16.21
CA LYS A 40 -1.51 -21.48 -17.50
C LYS A 40 -0.98 -22.90 -17.65
N ILE A 41 -0.79 -23.59 -16.55
CA ILE A 41 -0.24 -24.94 -16.58
C ILE A 41 -1.26 -25.94 -17.11
N ASN A 42 -2.52 -25.56 -17.05
CA ASN A 42 -3.58 -26.38 -17.64
C ASN A 42 -3.76 -26.07 -19.10
#